data_4993eaada1ab34e55df8684be4364fdf
#
_entry.id   4993eaada1ab34e55df8684be4364fdf
#
_cell.length_a   1.000
_cell.length_b   1.000
_cell.length_c   1.000
_cell.angle_alpha   90.00
_cell.angle_beta   90.00
_cell.angle_gamma   90.00
#
_symmetry.space_group_name_H-M   'P 1'
#
loop_
_entity.id
_entity.type
_entity.pdbx_description
1 polymer ?
#
loop_
_entity_poly.entity_id
_entity_poly.type
_entity_poly.pdbx_seq_one_letter_code
_entity_poly.pdbx_strand_id
1 'polypeptide(L)'
;MKNLYIIGNGFDCHHGINSSYSAYRQWLEENEPELYERLREFYYVDDDEWWWQFEVNLGEIELATYIQYTASENQPDFASDEFRDRDYYAGSYQAESEIGDLVNDIKDTFKAWINSLSRADGSKKIKLTRGDDHFINFNYTSTLQDLYG
;
A
#
# COMPACT_ATOMS: atom_id res chain seq x y z
N MET A 1 -15.36 35.32 -4.51
CA MET A 1 -15.25 34.18 -5.43
C MET A 1 -14.84 33.00 -4.56
N LYS A 2 -15.54 31.86 -4.66
CA LYS A 2 -15.21 30.65 -3.88
C LYS A 2 -14.25 29.80 -4.69
N ASN A 3 -13.18 29.32 -4.10
CA ASN A 3 -12.22 28.43 -4.76
C ASN A 3 -12.39 27.01 -4.23
N LEU A 4 -12.09 26.03 -5.07
CA LEU A 4 -11.93 24.65 -4.69
C LEU A 4 -10.45 24.27 -4.88
N TYR A 5 -9.80 23.86 -3.81
CA TYR A 5 -8.45 23.34 -3.83
C TYR A 5 -8.48 21.82 -3.74
N ILE A 6 -7.85 21.16 -4.69
CA ILE A 6 -7.64 19.70 -4.66
C ILE A 6 -6.17 19.48 -4.34
N ILE A 7 -5.92 18.81 -3.21
CA ILE A 7 -4.61 18.63 -2.63
C ILE A 7 -4.26 17.15 -2.67
N GLY A 8 -3.11 16.84 -3.22
CA GLY A 8 -2.56 15.49 -3.29
C GLY A 8 -1.10 15.48 -2.85
N ASN A 9 -0.42 14.35 -3.01
CA ASN A 9 0.93 14.06 -2.51
C ASN A 9 1.96 15.17 -2.84
N GLY A 10 1.86 15.83 -3.99
CA GLY A 10 2.75 16.96 -4.33
C GLY A 10 2.72 18.11 -3.32
N PHE A 11 1.64 18.28 -2.56
CA PHE A 11 1.55 19.26 -1.50
C PHE A 11 2.47 18.92 -0.32
N ASP A 12 2.52 17.66 0.07
CA ASP A 12 3.43 17.16 1.10
C ASP A 12 4.90 17.30 0.67
N CYS A 13 5.20 16.86 -0.54
CA CYS A 13 6.53 16.98 -1.12
C CYS A 13 7.01 18.45 -1.17
N HIS A 14 6.12 19.40 -1.54
CA HIS A 14 6.42 20.83 -1.49
C HIS A 14 6.81 21.30 -0.08
N HIS A 15 6.16 20.76 0.94
CA HIS A 15 6.45 21.09 2.35
C HIS A 15 7.58 20.25 2.96
N GLY A 16 8.34 19.54 2.13
CA GLY A 16 9.53 18.79 2.54
C GLY A 16 9.26 17.41 3.14
N ILE A 17 8.02 16.91 3.02
CA ILE A 17 7.68 15.55 3.44
C ILE A 17 7.84 14.61 2.24
N ASN A 18 8.70 13.62 2.36
CA ASN A 18 8.87 12.62 1.31
C ASN A 18 7.82 11.51 1.46
N SER A 19 6.58 11.82 1.08
CA SER A 19 5.43 10.91 1.12
C SER A 19 5.17 10.20 -0.21
N SER A 20 6.20 10.07 -1.05
CA SER A 20 6.10 9.32 -2.32
C SER A 20 6.09 7.81 -2.08
N TYR A 21 5.44 7.05 -2.96
CA TYR A 21 5.47 5.58 -2.88
C TYR A 21 6.88 5.00 -3.08
N SER A 22 7.75 5.69 -3.83
CA SER A 22 9.17 5.33 -3.91
C SER A 22 9.88 5.45 -2.57
N ALA A 23 9.49 6.43 -1.72
CA ALA A 23 10.02 6.52 -0.36
C ALA A 23 9.46 5.44 0.57
N TYR A 24 8.20 5.04 0.36
CA TYR A 24 7.63 3.89 1.05
C TYR A 24 8.37 2.60 0.69
N ARG A 25 8.69 2.38 -0.60
CA ARG A 25 9.53 1.28 -1.04
C ARG A 25 10.85 1.22 -0.27
N GLN A 26 11.60 2.32 -0.25
CA GLN A 26 12.88 2.38 0.47
C GLN A 26 12.71 2.07 1.95
N TRP A 27 11.65 2.60 2.56
CA TRP A 27 11.33 2.33 3.96
C TRP A 27 11.02 0.84 4.21
N LEU A 28 10.29 0.18 3.31
CA LEU A 28 10.01 -1.26 3.38
C LEU A 28 11.31 -2.08 3.28
N GLU A 29 12.16 -1.78 2.30
CA GLU A 29 13.44 -2.47 2.12
C GLU A 29 14.32 -2.38 3.37
N GLU A 30 14.30 -1.24 4.07
CA GLU A 30 15.11 -0.98 5.25
C GLU A 30 14.52 -1.53 6.55
N ASN A 31 13.19 -1.47 6.72
CA ASN A 31 12.52 -1.74 8.00
C ASN A 31 11.72 -3.04 8.01
N GLU A 32 11.23 -3.49 6.85
CA GLU A 32 10.37 -4.66 6.71
C GLU A 32 10.80 -5.52 5.50
N PRO A 33 12.07 -5.98 5.46
CA PRO A 33 12.61 -6.69 4.31
C PRO A 33 11.87 -7.99 3.98
N GLU A 34 11.32 -8.68 4.99
CA GLU A 34 10.54 -9.91 4.78
C GLU A 34 9.23 -9.62 4.03
N LEU A 35 8.54 -8.53 4.36
CA LEU A 35 7.35 -8.11 3.62
C LEU A 35 7.71 -7.66 2.20
N TYR A 36 8.83 -6.96 2.02
CA TYR A 36 9.29 -6.54 0.70
C TYR A 36 9.57 -7.75 -0.21
N GLU A 37 10.25 -8.78 0.29
CA GLU A 37 10.48 -10.03 -0.47
C GLU A 37 9.16 -10.74 -0.78
N ARG A 38 8.22 -10.82 0.16
CA ARG A 38 6.87 -11.35 -0.12
C ARG A 38 6.17 -10.57 -1.23
N LEU A 39 6.25 -9.23 -1.25
CA LEU A 39 5.69 -8.42 -2.34
C LEU A 39 6.31 -8.78 -3.70
N ARG A 40 7.60 -9.11 -3.74
CA ARG A 40 8.29 -9.54 -4.97
C ARG A 40 7.77 -10.86 -5.53
N GLU A 41 7.25 -11.73 -4.68
CA GLU A 41 6.64 -13.00 -5.10
C GLU A 41 5.31 -12.80 -5.82
N PHE A 42 4.57 -11.76 -5.44
CA PHE A 42 3.23 -11.46 -5.99
C PHE A 42 3.26 -10.43 -7.11
N TYR A 43 4.25 -9.53 -7.11
CA TYR A 43 4.31 -8.38 -8.01
C TYR A 43 5.73 -8.14 -8.51
N TYR A 44 5.85 -7.50 -9.65
CA TYR A 44 7.14 -7.06 -10.20
C TYR A 44 7.60 -5.73 -9.54
N VAL A 45 7.76 -5.72 -8.22
CA VAL A 45 8.04 -4.51 -7.42
C VAL A 45 9.44 -3.93 -7.57
N ASP A 46 10.33 -4.60 -8.31
CA ASP A 46 11.68 -4.08 -8.58
C ASP A 46 11.65 -2.89 -9.56
N ASP A 47 10.56 -2.70 -10.28
CA ASP A 47 10.38 -1.59 -11.22
C ASP A 47 9.86 -0.34 -10.50
N ASP A 48 10.54 0.78 -10.69
CA ASP A 48 10.11 2.07 -10.16
C ASP A 48 8.73 2.47 -10.71
N GLU A 49 8.40 2.09 -11.96
CA GLU A 49 7.11 2.36 -12.58
C GLU A 49 5.97 1.69 -11.82
N TRP A 50 6.20 0.51 -11.25
CA TRP A 50 5.22 -0.18 -10.41
C TRP A 50 4.83 0.66 -9.19
N TRP A 51 5.78 1.32 -8.54
CA TRP A 51 5.56 2.17 -7.37
C TRP A 51 4.85 3.48 -7.69
N TRP A 52 4.97 3.98 -8.89
CA TRP A 52 4.24 5.18 -9.32
C TRP A 52 2.73 4.96 -9.36
N GLN A 53 2.30 3.74 -9.59
CA GLN A 53 0.90 3.31 -9.66
C GLN A 53 0.55 2.33 -8.53
N PHE A 54 1.20 2.47 -7.39
CA PHE A 54 1.13 1.52 -6.27
C PHE A 54 -0.30 1.09 -5.92
N GLU A 55 -1.23 2.06 -5.74
CA GLU A 55 -2.63 1.76 -5.40
C GLU A 55 -3.36 0.98 -6.50
N VAL A 56 -3.10 1.31 -7.75
CA VAL A 56 -3.69 0.62 -8.91
C VAL A 56 -3.13 -0.78 -9.01
N ASN A 57 -1.80 -0.89 -8.95
CA ASN A 57 -1.09 -2.17 -9.10
C ASN A 57 -1.37 -3.14 -7.95
N LEU A 58 -1.61 -2.65 -6.73
CA LEU A 58 -2.08 -3.50 -5.63
C LEU A 58 -3.44 -4.12 -5.93
N GLY A 59 -4.30 -3.43 -6.67
CA GLY A 59 -5.62 -3.94 -7.06
C GLY A 59 -5.58 -4.93 -8.24
N GLU A 60 -4.45 -5.00 -8.95
CA GLU A 60 -4.28 -5.83 -10.15
C GLU A 60 -3.60 -7.18 -9.87
N ILE A 61 -3.61 -7.64 -8.61
CA ILE A 61 -3.11 -8.97 -8.29
C ILE A 61 -3.89 -10.01 -9.10
N GLU A 62 -3.17 -10.84 -9.84
CA GLU A 62 -3.77 -12.00 -10.50
C GLU A 62 -4.09 -13.09 -9.46
N LEU A 63 -5.04 -12.75 -8.58
CA LEU A 63 -5.49 -13.58 -7.47
C LEU A 63 -5.83 -15.00 -7.93
N ALA A 64 -6.48 -15.14 -9.08
CA ALA A 64 -6.84 -16.43 -9.63
C ALA A 64 -5.60 -17.28 -9.98
N THR A 65 -4.55 -16.66 -10.54
CA THR A 65 -3.29 -17.32 -10.88
C THR A 65 -2.55 -17.74 -9.61
N TYR A 66 -2.50 -16.88 -8.60
CA TYR A 66 -1.87 -17.19 -7.33
C TYR A 66 -2.59 -18.34 -6.59
N ILE A 67 -3.93 -18.28 -6.48
CA ILE A 67 -4.74 -19.36 -5.89
C ILE A 67 -4.48 -20.67 -6.62
N GLN A 68 -4.45 -20.66 -7.96
CA GLN A 68 -4.22 -21.84 -8.76
C GLN A 68 -2.81 -22.41 -8.53
N TYR A 69 -1.79 -21.55 -8.45
CA TYR A 69 -0.41 -21.96 -8.16
C TYR A 69 -0.31 -22.58 -6.76
N THR A 70 -0.77 -21.88 -5.72
CA THR A 70 -0.73 -22.36 -4.33
C THR A 70 -1.53 -23.65 -4.15
N ALA A 71 -2.69 -23.76 -4.80
CA ALA A 71 -3.49 -24.97 -4.78
C ALA A 71 -2.77 -26.14 -5.48
N SER A 72 -1.98 -25.89 -6.53
CA SER A 72 -1.22 -26.92 -7.23
C SER A 72 -0.03 -27.43 -6.41
N GLU A 73 0.66 -26.53 -5.68
CA GLU A 73 1.79 -26.88 -4.79
C GLU A 73 1.32 -27.66 -3.55
N ASN A 74 0.12 -27.38 -3.07
CA ASN A 74 -0.46 -28.00 -1.88
C ASN A 74 -1.53 -29.05 -2.21
N GLN A 75 -1.39 -29.74 -3.36
CA GLN A 75 -2.33 -30.81 -3.72
C GLN A 75 -2.30 -31.93 -2.69
N PRO A 76 -3.46 -32.31 -2.13
CA PRO A 76 -3.54 -33.43 -1.22
C PRO A 76 -3.23 -34.75 -1.98
N ASP A 77 -2.69 -35.71 -1.26
CA ASP A 77 -2.54 -37.08 -1.79
C ASP A 77 -3.93 -37.73 -1.89
N PHE A 78 -4.51 -37.65 -3.08
CA PHE A 78 -5.82 -38.22 -3.37
C PHE A 78 -5.87 -39.76 -3.25
N ALA A 79 -4.72 -40.43 -3.18
CA ALA A 79 -4.61 -41.86 -3.01
C ALA A 79 -4.49 -42.27 -1.53
N SER A 80 -4.39 -41.32 -0.62
CA SER A 80 -4.31 -41.57 0.82
C SER A 80 -5.64 -42.00 1.40
N ASP A 81 -5.66 -43.05 2.23
CA ASP A 81 -6.81 -43.45 3.00
C ASP A 81 -7.31 -42.41 4.00
N GLU A 82 -6.49 -41.38 4.28
CA GLU A 82 -6.81 -40.25 5.16
C GLU A 82 -7.43 -39.06 4.43
N PHE A 83 -7.50 -39.10 3.07
CA PHE A 83 -8.07 -38.02 2.26
C PHE A 83 -9.54 -37.79 2.61
N ARG A 84 -9.89 -36.52 2.78
CA ARG A 84 -11.27 -36.05 3.05
C ARG A 84 -11.64 -34.94 2.09
N ASP A 85 -12.93 -34.80 1.78
CA ASP A 85 -13.47 -33.77 0.88
C ASP A 85 -13.00 -32.34 1.24
N ARG A 86 -12.77 -32.05 2.53
CA ARG A 86 -12.26 -30.75 2.99
C ARG A 86 -10.84 -30.47 2.49
N ASP A 87 -10.04 -31.50 2.27
CA ASP A 87 -8.63 -31.38 1.90
C ASP A 87 -8.49 -30.91 0.43
N TYR A 88 -9.55 -31.14 -0.36
CA TYR A 88 -9.65 -30.68 -1.75
C TYR A 88 -9.54 -29.14 -1.87
N TYR A 89 -10.08 -28.40 -0.90
CA TYR A 89 -10.09 -26.95 -0.90
C TYR A 89 -9.00 -26.33 -0.02
N ALA A 90 -8.16 -27.13 0.64
CA ALA A 90 -7.17 -26.64 1.59
C ALA A 90 -6.20 -25.63 0.97
N GLY A 91 -5.70 -25.91 -0.25
CA GLY A 91 -4.80 -25.00 -0.97
C GLY A 91 -5.44 -23.64 -1.29
N SER A 92 -6.72 -23.63 -1.69
CA SER A 92 -7.43 -22.38 -1.98
C SER A 92 -7.65 -21.54 -0.72
N TYR A 93 -8.04 -22.15 0.39
CA TYR A 93 -8.20 -21.46 1.67
C TYR A 93 -6.87 -20.93 2.20
N GLN A 94 -5.80 -21.68 2.02
CA GLN A 94 -4.46 -21.23 2.39
C GLN A 94 -4.05 -20.00 1.57
N ALA A 95 -4.22 -20.02 0.25
CA ALA A 95 -3.93 -18.90 -0.62
C ALA A 95 -4.73 -17.63 -0.26
N GLU A 96 -6.04 -17.78 0.02
CA GLU A 96 -6.88 -16.67 0.46
C GLU A 96 -6.38 -16.08 1.79
N SER A 97 -5.97 -16.93 2.73
CA SER A 97 -5.41 -16.50 4.01
C SER A 97 -4.10 -15.73 3.83
N GLU A 98 -3.16 -16.25 3.03
CA GLU A 98 -1.86 -15.64 2.76
C GLU A 98 -1.99 -14.25 2.13
N ILE A 99 -2.95 -14.09 1.19
CA ILE A 99 -3.25 -12.79 0.58
C ILE A 99 -3.87 -11.85 1.60
N GLY A 100 -4.80 -12.34 2.43
CA GLY A 100 -5.38 -11.56 3.51
C GLY A 100 -4.32 -11.02 4.48
N ASP A 101 -3.38 -11.86 4.86
CA ASP A 101 -2.26 -11.49 5.71
C ASP A 101 -1.35 -10.45 5.03
N LEU A 102 -1.00 -10.67 3.75
CA LEU A 102 -0.22 -9.71 2.97
C LEU A 102 -0.87 -8.33 2.91
N VAL A 103 -2.18 -8.27 2.65
CA VAL A 103 -2.93 -7.00 2.59
C VAL A 103 -2.93 -6.30 3.96
N ASN A 104 -3.05 -7.05 5.05
CA ASN A 104 -3.00 -6.48 6.39
C ASN A 104 -1.60 -5.96 6.73
N ASP A 105 -0.56 -6.72 6.41
CA ASP A 105 0.83 -6.31 6.62
C ASP A 105 1.16 -5.03 5.84
N ILE A 106 0.70 -4.92 4.58
CA ILE A 106 0.86 -3.70 3.78
C ILE A 106 0.16 -2.51 4.45
N LYS A 107 -1.07 -2.67 4.94
CA LYS A 107 -1.80 -1.59 5.62
C LYS A 107 -1.11 -1.13 6.89
N ASP A 108 -0.64 -2.07 7.69
CA ASP A 108 0.00 -1.76 8.98
C ASP A 108 1.37 -1.10 8.78
N THR A 109 2.17 -1.60 7.86
CA THR A 109 3.48 -1.02 7.52
C THR A 109 3.33 0.34 6.84
N PHE A 110 2.35 0.52 5.95
CA PHE A 110 2.05 1.82 5.35
C PHE A 110 1.69 2.86 6.41
N LYS A 111 0.84 2.49 7.39
CA LYS A 111 0.50 3.34 8.52
C LYS A 111 1.72 3.66 9.39
N ALA A 112 2.57 2.67 9.66
CA ALA A 112 3.81 2.86 10.41
C ALA A 112 4.76 3.84 9.68
N TRP A 113 4.92 3.67 8.37
CA TRP A 113 5.71 4.57 7.54
C TRP A 113 5.17 6.00 7.56
N ILE A 114 3.86 6.22 7.33
CA ILE A 114 3.25 7.56 7.40
C ILE A 114 3.50 8.21 8.75
N ASN A 115 3.40 7.46 9.85
CA ASN A 115 3.65 7.97 11.19
C ASN A 115 5.15 8.28 11.45
N SER A 116 6.06 7.72 10.67
CA SER A 116 7.51 7.98 10.75
C SER A 116 7.94 9.20 9.96
N LEU A 117 7.09 9.73 9.08
CA LEU A 117 7.43 10.87 8.23
C LEU A 117 7.72 12.12 9.07
N SER A 118 8.65 12.93 8.57
CA SER A 118 8.99 14.20 9.19
C SER A 118 7.81 15.17 9.18
N ARG A 119 7.81 16.13 10.08
CA ARG A 119 6.80 17.20 10.06
C ARG A 119 7.04 18.14 8.87
N ALA A 120 5.96 18.74 8.38
CA ALA A 120 5.99 19.71 7.31
C ALA A 120 6.82 20.95 7.66
N ASP A 121 7.57 21.43 6.68
CA ASP A 121 8.36 22.67 6.80
C ASP A 121 7.44 23.89 6.68
N GLY A 122 7.19 24.55 7.81
CA GLY A 122 6.35 25.76 7.86
C GLY A 122 6.92 26.96 7.11
N SER A 123 8.21 26.96 6.76
CA SER A 123 8.82 28.04 5.95
C SER A 123 8.38 28.01 4.49
N LYS A 124 7.86 26.85 4.02
CA LYS A 124 7.43 26.61 2.64
C LYS A 124 5.93 26.85 2.42
N LYS A 125 5.26 27.55 3.34
CA LYS A 125 3.85 27.85 3.19
C LYS A 125 3.53 28.56 1.88
N ILE A 126 2.56 28.03 1.14
CA ILE A 126 1.99 28.70 -0.04
C ILE A 126 0.89 29.66 0.37
N LYS A 127 0.64 30.68 -0.45
CA LYS A 127 -0.45 31.61 -0.19
C LYS A 127 -1.76 31.00 -0.65
N LEU A 128 -2.55 30.48 0.30
CA LEU A 128 -3.94 30.13 0.06
C LEU A 128 -4.82 31.34 0.28
N THR A 129 -5.80 31.57 -0.60
CA THR A 129 -6.78 32.64 -0.40
C THR A 129 -7.64 32.27 0.81
N ARG A 130 -7.84 33.23 1.71
CA ARG A 130 -8.71 33.04 2.88
C ARG A 130 -10.11 33.48 2.51
N GLY A 131 -11.09 32.65 2.82
CA GLY A 131 -12.51 32.95 2.57
C GLY A 131 -13.34 31.67 2.65
N ASP A 132 -14.49 31.65 2.00
CA ASP A 132 -15.37 30.48 1.87
C ASP A 132 -14.80 29.44 0.88
N ASP A 133 -13.49 29.16 0.96
CA ASP A 133 -12.83 28.22 0.07
C ASP A 133 -13.05 26.78 0.55
N HIS A 134 -13.10 25.85 -0.39
CA HIS A 134 -13.28 24.43 -0.13
C HIS A 134 -11.99 23.67 -0.44
N PHE A 135 -11.69 22.66 0.40
CA PHE A 135 -10.52 21.80 0.24
C PHE A 135 -10.95 20.33 0.15
N ILE A 136 -10.41 19.63 -0.84
CA ILE A 136 -10.44 18.16 -0.91
C ILE A 136 -9.00 17.72 -0.74
N ASN A 137 -8.73 16.98 0.33
CA ASN A 137 -7.40 16.52 0.68
C ASN A 137 -7.31 15.00 0.48
N PHE A 138 -6.40 14.57 -0.40
CA PHE A 138 -6.09 13.18 -0.68
C PHE A 138 -4.75 12.75 -0.04
N ASN A 139 -4.12 13.60 0.78
CA ASN A 139 -2.91 13.23 1.49
C ASN A 139 -3.21 12.37 2.71
N TYR A 140 -2.29 11.50 3.03
CA TYR A 140 -2.31 10.68 4.24
C TYR A 140 -1.83 11.42 5.48
N THR A 141 -1.21 12.59 5.30
CA THR A 141 -0.64 13.41 6.38
C THR A 141 -1.58 14.54 6.80
N SER A 142 -1.35 15.10 7.98
CA SER A 142 -2.07 16.26 8.51
C SER A 142 -1.50 17.62 8.06
N THR A 143 -0.62 17.66 7.07
CA THR A 143 0.10 18.87 6.64
C THR A 143 -0.80 20.07 6.41
N LEU A 144 -1.95 19.86 5.74
CA LEU A 144 -2.91 20.94 5.49
C LEU A 144 -3.45 21.52 6.80
N GLN A 145 -3.87 20.66 7.73
CA GLN A 145 -4.42 21.04 9.01
C GLN A 145 -3.35 21.69 9.90
N ASP A 146 -2.15 21.14 9.94
CA ASP A 146 -1.06 21.59 10.80
C ASP A 146 -0.53 22.96 10.40
N LEU A 147 -0.48 23.24 9.10
CA LEU A 147 0.11 24.48 8.60
C LEU A 147 -0.92 25.57 8.29
N TYR A 148 -2.16 25.20 7.91
CA TYR A 148 -3.13 26.16 7.39
C TYR A 148 -4.46 26.17 8.16
N GLY A 149 -4.66 25.24 9.06
CA GLY A 149 -5.72 24.85 9.92
C GLY A 149 -6.70 25.62 10.59
#